data_14fedad6fe3328a6527f38c6925bffbb
#
_entry.id   14fedad6fe3328a6527f38c6925bffbb
#
_cell.length_a   1.000
_cell.length_b   1.000
_cell.length_c   1.000
_cell.angle_alpha   90.00
_cell.angle_beta   90.00
_cell.angle_gamma   90.00
#
_symmetry.space_group_name_H-M   'P 1'
#
loop_
_entity.id
_entity.type
_entity.pdbx_description
1 polymer ?
#
loop_
_entity_poly.entity_id
_entity_poly.type
_entity_poly.pdbx_seq_one_letter_code
_entity_poly.pdbx_strand_id
1 'polypeptide(L)'
;MSQSRIETSESENSSIKKCPTYSNKTKPKPKRIQPTHKQSHVLFNVKNKLEEKTIIPQRKQRQLNTINYNIEEKKISKALNNASPTNSSLKESIHYTIEKKHKGKEYSILKDESNNILFEFSYKEDKNRIFKDRMEDKGKSVINFNEKPNDILLTLFDGHGGDTVSSFLEHNFDKFLKKNISNEIPLKKSISKTFFDIDNEIKDISITEGSTGTIILLTEENNKKVIYCANIGDTRCCLFNNKDIEQLSYDHRVTDPKEKDRIIHSGGFIRNGRVNGKLMLSRVFGDFEFKHLGVKCEPYIIRKEIDCNIKNQFIVLASDGLWDAIEDNFIEEFIYDTVEKENKNENITKQICDRLVTECFNFGSSDNISVFVMKLS
;
A
#
# COMPACT_ATOMS: atom_id res chain seq x y z
N MET A 1 57.55 -51.92 -2.70
CA MET A 1 56.80 -53.01 -3.35
C MET A 1 55.33 -52.71 -3.02
N SER A 2 54.43 -52.47 -3.86
CA SER A 2 54.23 -52.53 -5.31
C SER A 2 53.25 -51.46 -5.75
N GLN A 3 53.50 -50.98 -6.92
CA GLN A 3 52.67 -50.08 -7.73
C GLN A 3 51.37 -50.77 -8.16
N SER A 4 50.33 -49.97 -8.41
CA SER A 4 49.51 -49.99 -9.63
C SER A 4 48.35 -49.03 -9.52
N ARG A 5 48.36 -48.09 -10.32
CA ARG A 5 47.71 -47.80 -11.64
C ARG A 5 46.44 -46.99 -11.50
N ILE A 6 46.63 -45.84 -12.08
CA ILE A 6 45.61 -44.88 -12.51
C ILE A 6 44.77 -45.49 -13.65
N GLU A 7 43.45 -45.37 -13.59
CA GLU A 7 42.59 -45.37 -14.77
C GLU A 7 41.66 -44.16 -14.74
N THR A 8 41.78 -43.40 -15.78
CA THR A 8 40.89 -42.28 -16.16
C THR A 8 39.70 -42.80 -16.93
N SER A 9 38.50 -42.35 -16.60
CA SER A 9 37.34 -42.39 -17.50
C SER A 9 36.47 -41.13 -17.31
N GLU A 10 36.55 -40.27 -18.22
CA GLU A 10 35.53 -39.84 -19.21
C GLU A 10 34.37 -39.01 -18.62
N SER A 11 34.41 -37.81 -19.13
CA SER A 11 33.43 -36.73 -19.14
C SER A 11 32.00 -37.18 -19.49
N GLU A 12 31.05 -36.92 -18.61
CA GLU A 12 29.66 -36.82 -19.00
C GLU A 12 29.21 -35.36 -19.12
N ASN A 13 28.94 -34.97 -20.35
CA ASN A 13 28.31 -33.73 -20.77
C ASN A 13 26.88 -33.68 -20.23
N SER A 14 26.62 -32.86 -19.22
CA SER A 14 25.24 -32.47 -18.88
C SER A 14 24.78 -31.37 -19.83
N SER A 15 23.96 -31.74 -20.76
CA SER A 15 23.25 -30.87 -21.70
C SER A 15 22.36 -29.88 -20.95
N ILE A 16 22.74 -28.61 -20.97
CA ILE A 16 21.89 -27.47 -20.58
C ILE A 16 20.72 -27.40 -21.55
N LYS A 17 19.54 -27.80 -21.13
CA LYS A 17 18.30 -27.54 -21.87
C LYS A 17 18.03 -26.04 -21.83
N LYS A 18 18.23 -25.38 -22.97
CA LYS A 18 17.79 -24.01 -23.22
C LYS A 18 16.27 -23.96 -23.12
N CYS A 19 15.77 -23.06 -22.28
CA CYS A 19 14.38 -22.64 -22.32
C CYS A 19 14.02 -22.08 -23.69
N PRO A 20 12.84 -22.36 -24.21
CA PRO A 20 12.39 -21.80 -25.49
C PRO A 20 12.19 -20.29 -25.36
N THR A 21 12.89 -19.55 -26.21
CA THR A 21 12.67 -18.11 -26.40
C THR A 21 11.27 -17.92 -26.97
N TYR A 22 10.38 -17.30 -26.21
CA TYR A 22 9.11 -16.83 -26.74
C TYR A 22 9.38 -15.70 -27.73
N SER A 23 9.04 -15.94 -28.98
CA SER A 23 9.04 -14.91 -30.03
C SER A 23 7.98 -13.86 -29.68
N ASN A 24 8.38 -12.59 -29.64
CA ASN A 24 7.51 -11.43 -29.57
C ASN A 24 6.48 -11.42 -30.72
N LYS A 25 5.31 -12.01 -30.47
CA LYS A 25 4.13 -11.70 -31.29
C LYS A 25 3.46 -10.50 -30.62
N THR A 26 3.52 -9.38 -31.28
CA THR A 26 2.78 -8.16 -30.94
C THR A 26 1.30 -8.52 -30.72
N LYS A 27 0.85 -8.49 -29.47
CA LYS A 27 -0.58 -8.62 -29.15
C LYS A 27 -1.30 -7.40 -29.74
N PRO A 28 -2.48 -7.58 -30.34
CA PRO A 28 -3.27 -6.45 -30.80
C PRO A 28 -3.67 -5.59 -29.59
N LYS A 29 -3.57 -4.26 -29.72
CA LYS A 29 -4.03 -3.31 -28.72
C LYS A 29 -5.47 -3.64 -28.30
N PRO A 30 -5.79 -3.68 -27.02
CA PRO A 30 -7.15 -3.93 -26.57
C PRO A 30 -8.06 -2.84 -27.16
N LYS A 31 -9.12 -3.24 -27.83
CA LYS A 31 -10.14 -2.33 -28.34
C LYS A 31 -10.82 -1.73 -27.11
N ARG A 32 -10.79 -0.38 -27.01
CA ARG A 32 -11.57 0.39 -26.05
C ARG A 32 -13.03 -0.08 -26.14
N ILE A 33 -13.51 -0.76 -25.10
CA ILE A 33 -14.91 -1.18 -25.04
C ILE A 33 -15.70 0.09 -24.76
N GLN A 34 -16.40 0.59 -25.78
CA GLN A 34 -17.37 1.65 -25.52
C GLN A 34 -18.54 1.06 -24.75
N PRO A 35 -19.02 1.72 -23.69
CA PRO A 35 -20.19 1.25 -22.96
C PRO A 35 -21.37 1.10 -23.93
N THR A 36 -22.09 -0.01 -23.81
CA THR A 36 -23.31 -0.20 -24.57
C THR A 36 -24.33 0.89 -24.22
N HIS A 37 -25.24 1.21 -25.11
CA HIS A 37 -26.23 2.29 -24.94
C HIS A 37 -27.01 2.24 -23.64
N LYS A 38 -27.12 1.07 -22.98
CA LYS A 38 -27.74 0.91 -21.65
C LYS A 38 -26.86 1.38 -20.51
N GLN A 39 -25.54 1.20 -20.60
CA GLN A 39 -24.58 1.65 -19.57
C GLN A 39 -24.41 3.17 -19.58
N SER A 40 -24.43 3.81 -20.79
CA SER A 40 -24.36 5.27 -20.89
C SER A 40 -25.59 5.96 -20.30
N HIS A 41 -26.78 5.38 -20.39
CA HIS A 41 -27.99 5.92 -19.76
C HIS A 41 -27.95 5.85 -18.23
N VAL A 42 -27.39 4.78 -17.65
CA VAL A 42 -27.24 4.64 -16.20
C VAL A 42 -26.22 5.65 -15.65
N LEU A 43 -25.09 5.83 -16.34
CA LEU A 43 -24.07 6.81 -15.96
C LEU A 43 -24.58 8.25 -16.08
N PHE A 44 -25.36 8.57 -17.11
CA PHE A 44 -25.94 9.91 -17.29
C PHE A 44 -26.98 10.23 -16.19
N ASN A 45 -27.82 9.27 -15.81
CA ASN A 45 -28.80 9.46 -14.74
C ASN A 45 -28.16 9.54 -13.34
N VAL A 46 -27.01 8.89 -13.11
CA VAL A 46 -26.28 8.99 -11.85
C VAL A 46 -25.59 10.35 -11.73
N LYS A 47 -25.01 10.88 -12.81
CA LYS A 47 -24.42 12.23 -12.82
C LYS A 47 -25.46 13.29 -12.47
N ASN A 48 -26.62 13.25 -13.11
CA ASN A 48 -27.70 14.23 -12.85
C ASN A 48 -28.28 14.11 -11.42
N LYS A 49 -28.32 12.89 -10.84
CA LYS A 49 -28.77 12.71 -9.45
C LYS A 49 -27.75 13.18 -8.40
N LEU A 50 -26.47 13.22 -8.72
CA LEU A 50 -25.42 13.72 -7.84
C LEU A 50 -25.32 15.25 -7.85
N GLU A 51 -25.69 15.91 -8.95
CA GLU A 51 -25.68 17.37 -9.03
C GLU A 51 -26.85 18.04 -8.30
N GLU A 52 -27.99 17.35 -8.14
CA GLU A 52 -29.18 17.93 -7.47
C GLU A 52 -29.17 17.87 -5.94
N LYS A 53 -28.21 17.22 -5.27
CA LYS A 53 -28.22 17.02 -3.82
C LYS A 53 -27.15 17.72 -2.99
N THR A 54 -26.36 18.61 -3.55
CA THR A 54 -25.28 19.29 -2.78
C THR A 54 -25.25 20.82 -3.00
N ILE A 55 -26.30 21.51 -2.56
CA ILE A 55 -26.20 22.96 -2.33
C ILE A 55 -26.27 23.17 -0.81
N ILE A 56 -25.12 23.09 -0.14
CA ILE A 56 -24.91 23.67 1.19
C ILE A 56 -24.29 25.05 0.97
N PRO A 57 -24.81 26.11 1.55
CA PRO A 57 -24.28 27.46 1.31
C PRO A 57 -22.81 27.55 1.75
N GLN A 58 -21.94 27.89 0.84
CA GLN A 58 -20.48 27.99 1.04
C GLN A 58 -20.07 28.88 2.23
N ARG A 59 -20.92 29.77 2.68
CA ARG A 59 -20.65 30.69 3.80
C ARG A 59 -20.62 30.03 5.17
N LYS A 60 -21.43 28.96 5.39
CA LYS A 60 -21.43 28.17 6.66
C LYS A 60 -20.23 27.25 6.75
N GLN A 61 -19.76 26.73 5.64
CA GLN A 61 -18.63 25.81 5.59
C GLN A 61 -17.31 26.51 5.87
N ARG A 62 -17.15 27.76 5.41
CA ARG A 62 -15.96 28.58 5.73
C ARG A 62 -15.87 28.95 7.21
N GLN A 63 -16.96 29.23 7.90
CA GLN A 63 -16.95 29.56 9.34
C GLN A 63 -16.58 28.37 10.23
N LEU A 64 -17.09 27.16 9.92
CA LEU A 64 -16.73 25.94 10.66
C LEU A 64 -15.26 25.53 10.46
N ASN A 65 -14.74 25.71 9.27
CA ASN A 65 -13.32 25.42 8.97
C ASN A 65 -12.37 26.39 9.69
N THR A 66 -12.74 27.68 9.82
CA THR A 66 -11.93 28.69 10.51
C THR A 66 -11.90 28.50 12.03
N ILE A 67 -12.99 28.01 12.63
CA ILE A 67 -13.08 27.75 14.07
C ILE A 67 -12.24 26.52 14.47
N ASN A 68 -12.26 25.44 13.69
CA ASN A 68 -11.44 24.26 13.95
C ASN A 68 -9.93 24.53 13.74
N TYR A 69 -9.58 25.35 12.75
CA TYR A 69 -8.20 25.77 12.50
C TYR A 69 -7.58 26.46 13.72
N ASN A 70 -8.28 27.41 14.33
CA ASN A 70 -7.79 28.19 15.47
C ASN A 70 -7.66 27.37 16.79
N ILE A 71 -8.37 26.24 16.93
CA ILE A 71 -8.31 25.40 18.13
C ILE A 71 -7.10 24.45 18.09
N GLU A 72 -6.73 23.94 16.93
CA GLU A 72 -5.57 23.05 16.80
C GLU A 72 -4.25 23.81 16.74
N GLU A 73 -4.17 24.95 16.08
CA GLU A 73 -2.97 25.80 16.15
C GLU A 73 -2.65 26.23 17.59
N LYS A 74 -3.67 26.54 18.40
CA LYS A 74 -3.48 26.84 19.82
C LYS A 74 -3.02 25.63 20.65
N LYS A 75 -3.34 24.41 20.26
CA LYS A 75 -2.85 23.20 20.93
C LYS A 75 -1.39 22.90 20.57
N ILE A 76 -1.03 23.09 19.30
CA ILE A 76 0.34 22.88 18.81
C ILE A 76 1.29 23.94 19.36
N SER A 77 0.92 25.22 19.33
CA SER A 77 1.74 26.30 19.91
C SER A 77 1.88 26.20 21.43
N LYS A 78 0.89 25.64 22.14
CA LYS A 78 0.99 25.41 23.58
C LYS A 78 1.87 24.21 23.95
N ALA A 79 1.96 23.20 23.09
CA ALA A 79 2.87 22.06 23.24
C ALA A 79 4.33 22.46 22.96
N LEU A 80 4.58 23.35 22.01
CA LEU A 80 5.91 23.85 21.66
C LEU A 80 6.48 24.82 22.71
N ASN A 81 5.63 25.58 23.41
CA ASN A 81 6.08 26.56 24.41
C ASN A 81 6.36 25.97 25.79
N ASN A 82 6.04 24.69 26.05
CA ASN A 82 6.28 24.02 27.33
C ASN A 82 7.55 23.14 27.35
N ALA A 83 8.36 23.14 26.29
CA ALA A 83 9.66 22.48 26.29
C ALA A 83 10.75 23.43 26.79
N SER A 84 11.24 23.23 28.01
CA SER A 84 12.39 23.94 28.54
C SER A 84 13.68 23.62 27.77
N PRO A 85 14.56 24.61 27.53
CA PRO A 85 15.78 24.42 26.76
C PRO A 85 16.87 23.79 27.63
N THR A 86 17.20 22.53 27.41
CA THR A 86 18.47 21.98 27.90
C THR A 86 19.16 21.20 26.79
N ASN A 87 20.35 21.69 26.45
CA ASN A 87 21.43 21.13 25.68
C ASN A 87 21.34 21.16 24.13
N SER A 88 22.22 22.06 23.64
CA SER A 88 22.64 22.26 22.27
C SER A 88 23.32 21.03 21.67
N SER A 89 22.65 20.39 20.74
CA SER A 89 23.23 19.76 19.57
C SER A 89 22.28 20.08 18.41
N LEU A 90 22.82 20.54 17.29
CA LEU A 90 22.12 20.97 16.10
C LEU A 90 20.96 20.00 15.77
N LYS A 91 19.75 20.34 16.21
CA LYS A 91 18.53 19.75 15.69
C LYS A 91 18.17 20.57 14.46
N GLU A 92 18.47 20.04 13.28
CA GLU A 92 17.93 20.53 12.04
C GLU A 92 16.41 20.60 12.20
N SER A 93 15.86 21.80 12.11
CA SER A 93 14.42 22.03 12.22
C SER A 93 13.77 21.68 10.89
N ILE A 94 13.18 20.48 10.81
CA ILE A 94 12.42 20.07 9.65
C ILE A 94 11.02 20.68 9.73
N HIS A 95 10.68 21.52 8.76
CA HIS A 95 9.34 22.11 8.66
C HIS A 95 8.39 21.14 7.94
N TYR A 96 7.27 20.85 8.61
CA TYR A 96 6.20 20.03 8.04
C TYR A 96 5.07 20.91 7.52
N THR A 97 4.62 20.63 6.30
CA THR A 97 3.32 21.09 5.86
C THR A 97 2.41 19.87 5.74
N ILE A 98 1.54 19.65 6.73
CA ILE A 98 0.51 18.63 6.66
C ILE A 98 -0.76 19.32 6.19
N GLU A 99 -1.19 19.07 4.96
CA GLU A 99 -2.55 19.38 4.56
C GLU A 99 -3.47 18.25 5.01
N LYS A 100 -4.43 18.59 5.87
CA LYS A 100 -5.23 17.70 6.71
C LYS A 100 -5.97 16.59 5.97
N LYS A 101 -6.08 15.44 6.64
CA LYS A 101 -7.07 14.39 6.34
C LYS A 101 -8.48 15.00 6.35
N HIS A 102 -9.09 15.12 5.19
CA HIS A 102 -10.46 15.58 5.03
C HIS A 102 -11.20 14.66 4.07
N LYS A 103 -12.17 13.88 4.60
CA LYS A 103 -13.04 12.98 3.82
C LYS A 103 -12.28 11.99 2.93
N GLY A 104 -11.40 11.16 3.51
CA GLY A 104 -10.69 10.09 2.78
C GLY A 104 -9.55 10.59 1.87
N LYS A 105 -8.97 11.75 2.18
CA LYS A 105 -7.80 12.31 1.50
C LYS A 105 -6.78 12.77 2.52
N GLU A 106 -5.54 12.37 2.33
CA GLU A 106 -4.39 12.84 3.11
C GLU A 106 -3.28 13.25 2.14
N TYR A 107 -2.59 14.31 2.50
CA TYR A 107 -1.51 14.84 1.73
C TYR A 107 -0.43 15.39 2.64
N SER A 108 0.83 15.04 2.38
CA SER A 108 1.96 15.50 3.19
C SER A 108 3.18 15.78 2.32
N ILE A 109 3.81 16.94 2.56
CA ILE A 109 5.14 17.27 2.04
C ILE A 109 6.07 17.46 3.23
N LEU A 110 7.20 16.76 3.24
CA LEU A 110 8.31 17.04 4.13
C LEU A 110 9.36 17.84 3.38
N LYS A 111 9.82 18.92 3.99
CA LYS A 111 10.85 19.80 3.46
C LYS A 111 11.98 19.97 4.47
N ASP A 112 13.21 20.10 3.94
CA ASP A 112 14.38 20.52 4.74
C ASP A 112 14.37 22.02 5.04
N GLU A 113 15.36 22.49 5.80
CA GLU A 113 15.52 23.91 6.16
C GLU A 113 15.71 24.83 4.94
N SER A 114 16.21 24.29 3.84
CA SER A 114 16.38 25.00 2.56
C SER A 114 15.13 24.96 1.68
N ASN A 115 13.99 24.46 2.23
CA ASN A 115 12.70 24.30 1.54
C ASN A 115 12.74 23.28 0.38
N ASN A 116 13.77 22.38 0.33
CA ASN A 116 13.77 21.26 -0.59
C ASN A 116 12.81 20.17 -0.14
N ILE A 117 12.07 19.57 -1.07
CA ILE A 117 11.16 18.46 -0.75
C ILE A 117 12.00 17.22 -0.47
N LEU A 118 11.93 16.72 0.77
CA LEU A 118 12.54 15.45 1.17
C LEU A 118 11.67 14.26 0.76
N PHE A 119 10.36 14.38 1.01
CA PHE A 119 9.34 13.39 0.66
C PHE A 119 8.01 14.07 0.36
N GLU A 120 7.28 13.47 -0.53
CA GLU A 120 5.93 13.86 -0.88
C GLU A 120 5.09 12.59 -1.02
N PHE A 121 3.97 12.51 -0.30
CA PHE A 121 3.02 11.44 -0.50
C PHE A 121 1.59 11.92 -0.38
N SER A 122 0.67 11.19 -0.99
CA SER A 122 -0.76 11.43 -0.91
C SER A 122 -1.50 10.12 -0.72
N TYR A 123 -2.63 10.20 -0.03
CA TYR A 123 -3.58 9.12 0.13
C TYR A 123 -4.95 9.57 -0.37
N LYS A 124 -5.62 8.69 -1.09
CA LYS A 124 -7.01 8.87 -1.49
C LYS A 124 -7.75 7.55 -1.41
N GLU A 125 -8.96 7.61 -0.86
CA GLU A 125 -9.89 6.49 -0.82
C GLU A 125 -11.25 6.89 -1.42
N ASP A 126 -11.94 5.93 -2.00
CA ASP A 126 -13.33 6.06 -2.43
C ASP A 126 -14.07 4.76 -2.15
N LYS A 127 -15.23 4.89 -1.52
CA LYS A 127 -16.08 3.75 -1.17
C LYS A 127 -16.63 3.01 -2.37
N ASN A 128 -16.63 3.64 -3.55
CA ASN A 128 -17.32 3.13 -4.73
C ASN A 128 -18.80 2.82 -4.49
N ARG A 129 -19.55 3.85 -4.12
CA ARG A 129 -20.93 3.79 -3.63
C ARG A 129 -21.94 3.13 -4.57
N ILE A 130 -21.56 2.87 -5.81
CA ILE A 130 -22.41 2.18 -6.78
C ILE A 130 -22.45 0.68 -6.46
N PHE A 131 -21.33 0.14 -5.97
CA PHE A 131 -21.14 -1.30 -5.76
C PHE A 131 -21.01 -1.69 -4.27
N LYS A 132 -20.55 -0.77 -3.41
CA LYS A 132 -20.27 -1.06 -1.99
C LYS A 132 -21.10 -0.19 -1.05
N ASP A 133 -21.68 -0.82 -0.04
CA ASP A 133 -22.43 -0.16 1.01
C ASP A 133 -21.53 0.38 2.13
N ARG A 134 -20.35 -0.20 2.30
CA ARG A 134 -19.36 0.13 3.36
C ARG A 134 -18.02 0.43 2.77
N MET A 135 -17.20 1.19 3.50
CA MET A 135 -15.78 1.39 3.27
C MET A 135 -15.03 0.50 4.26
N GLU A 136 -14.58 -0.64 3.79
CA GLU A 136 -13.88 -1.64 4.59
C GLU A 136 -12.36 -1.44 4.54
N ASP A 137 -11.85 -0.70 3.53
CA ASP A 137 -10.44 -0.30 3.47
C ASP A 137 -10.13 0.76 4.52
N LYS A 138 -8.92 0.67 5.10
CA LYS A 138 -8.38 1.65 6.04
C LYS A 138 -6.92 1.93 5.72
N GLY A 139 -6.59 3.21 5.57
CA GLY A 139 -5.22 3.67 5.34
C GLY A 139 -4.75 4.64 6.41
N LYS A 140 -3.47 4.52 6.82
CA LYS A 140 -2.86 5.43 7.78
C LYS A 140 -1.43 5.76 7.39
N SER A 141 -1.04 7.01 7.59
CA SER A 141 0.34 7.46 7.53
C SER A 141 0.82 7.92 8.91
N VAL A 142 2.08 7.66 9.23
CA VAL A 142 2.75 8.14 10.43
C VAL A 142 4.11 8.71 10.04
N ILE A 143 4.25 10.02 10.17
CA ILE A 143 5.49 10.74 9.90
C ILE A 143 6.33 10.76 11.18
N ASN A 144 7.67 10.74 11.06
CA ASN A 144 8.63 10.60 12.16
C ASN A 144 8.34 9.36 13.00
N PHE A 145 8.06 8.26 12.31
CA PHE A 145 7.75 7.01 12.97
C PHE A 145 8.89 6.61 13.93
N ASN A 146 8.51 6.10 15.08
CA ASN A 146 9.44 5.70 16.14
C ASN A 146 10.39 6.83 16.61
N GLU A 147 9.92 8.08 16.54
CA GLU A 147 10.68 9.28 16.96
C GLU A 147 11.96 9.53 16.14
N LYS A 148 12.10 8.83 15.00
CA LYS A 148 13.19 9.08 14.06
C LYS A 148 12.74 10.10 13.02
N PRO A 149 13.45 11.23 12.88
CA PRO A 149 13.20 12.19 11.82
C PRO A 149 13.25 11.49 10.45
N ASN A 150 12.30 11.83 9.58
CA ASN A 150 12.18 11.31 8.21
C ASN A 150 11.76 9.84 8.07
N ASP A 151 11.61 9.07 9.15
CA ASP A 151 10.97 7.76 9.05
C ASP A 151 9.48 7.93 8.77
N ILE A 152 8.99 7.25 7.73
CA ILE A 152 7.57 7.31 7.33
C ILE A 152 7.03 5.90 7.31
N LEU A 153 5.94 5.69 8.05
CA LEU A 153 5.18 4.44 7.99
C LEU A 153 3.86 4.70 7.27
N LEU A 154 3.63 4.02 6.15
CA LEU A 154 2.34 3.93 5.47
C LEU A 154 1.77 2.54 5.71
N THR A 155 0.47 2.47 6.00
CA THR A 155 -0.23 1.20 6.19
C THR A 155 -1.54 1.22 5.43
N LEU A 156 -1.88 0.10 4.79
CA LEU A 156 -3.15 -0.09 4.10
C LEU A 156 -3.70 -1.46 4.43
N PHE A 157 -4.96 -1.49 4.83
CA PHE A 157 -5.71 -2.65 5.28
C PHE A 157 -7.02 -2.73 4.50
N ASP A 158 -7.15 -3.70 3.62
CA ASP A 158 -8.37 -3.99 2.88
C ASP A 158 -9.16 -5.03 3.67
N GLY A 159 -10.28 -4.58 4.25
CA GLY A 159 -11.12 -5.36 5.13
C GLY A 159 -12.20 -6.13 4.37
N HIS A 160 -12.57 -7.30 4.90
CA HIS A 160 -13.69 -8.08 4.36
C HIS A 160 -14.54 -8.73 5.45
N GLY A 161 -15.82 -8.93 5.12
CA GLY A 161 -16.80 -9.42 6.08
C GLY A 161 -17.25 -8.39 7.13
N GLY A 162 -16.70 -7.19 7.07
CA GLY A 162 -16.88 -6.06 7.98
C GLY A 162 -15.63 -5.21 8.05
N ASP A 163 -15.69 -4.07 8.73
CA ASP A 163 -14.56 -3.16 8.89
C ASP A 163 -13.96 -3.15 10.31
N THR A 164 -14.36 -4.07 11.16
CA THR A 164 -13.89 -4.14 12.55
C THR A 164 -12.39 -4.44 12.61
N VAL A 165 -11.91 -5.42 11.81
CA VAL A 165 -10.50 -5.83 11.79
C VAL A 165 -9.65 -4.75 11.15
N SER A 166 -10.00 -4.24 9.97
CA SER A 166 -9.23 -3.18 9.30
C SER A 166 -9.18 -1.90 10.12
N SER A 167 -10.28 -1.52 10.80
CA SER A 167 -10.32 -0.37 11.71
C SER A 167 -9.42 -0.59 12.94
N PHE A 168 -9.40 -1.78 13.53
CA PHE A 168 -8.50 -2.09 14.63
C PHE A 168 -7.02 -1.98 14.20
N LEU A 169 -6.70 -2.49 13.01
CA LEU A 169 -5.35 -2.42 12.43
C LEU A 169 -4.92 -0.97 12.19
N GLU A 170 -5.77 -0.14 11.57
CA GLU A 170 -5.50 1.30 11.36
C GLU A 170 -5.14 2.00 12.67
N HIS A 171 -5.86 1.73 13.75
CA HIS A 171 -5.67 2.40 15.02
C HIS A 171 -4.47 1.91 15.83
N ASN A 172 -4.01 0.67 15.61
CA ASN A 172 -3.08 0.02 16.54
C ASN A 172 -1.78 -0.47 15.90
N PHE A 173 -1.72 -0.72 14.59
CA PHE A 173 -0.56 -1.34 13.96
C PHE A 173 0.76 -0.60 14.25
N ASP A 174 0.76 0.72 14.13
CA ASP A 174 1.93 1.57 14.40
C ASP A 174 2.41 1.46 15.85
N LYS A 175 1.48 1.33 16.81
CA LYS A 175 1.80 1.18 18.24
C LYS A 175 2.43 -0.19 18.52
N PHE A 176 1.89 -1.27 17.92
CA PHE A 176 2.47 -2.61 18.05
C PHE A 176 3.84 -2.68 17.40
N LEU A 177 4.02 -2.07 16.21
CA LEU A 177 5.30 -2.04 15.55
C LEU A 177 6.33 -1.25 16.38
N LYS A 178 5.98 -0.07 16.89
CA LYS A 178 6.84 0.72 17.76
C LYS A 178 7.26 -0.06 19.01
N LYS A 179 6.34 -0.81 19.63
CA LYS A 179 6.63 -1.66 20.79
C LYS A 179 7.60 -2.79 20.48
N ASN A 180 7.54 -3.36 19.27
CA ASN A 180 8.34 -4.52 18.87
C ASN A 180 9.72 -4.15 18.29
N ILE A 181 9.93 -2.88 17.89
CA ILE A 181 11.24 -2.43 17.42
C ILE A 181 12.18 -2.29 18.62
N SER A 182 13.35 -2.92 18.53
CA SER A 182 14.46 -2.76 19.47
C SER A 182 15.79 -2.82 18.73
N ASN A 183 16.85 -2.30 19.35
CA ASN A 183 18.19 -2.34 18.76
C ASN A 183 18.81 -3.76 18.74
N GLU A 184 18.23 -4.69 19.49
CA GLU A 184 18.73 -6.07 19.62
C GLU A 184 18.15 -7.01 18.54
N ILE A 185 17.04 -6.61 17.91
CA ILE A 185 16.29 -7.48 16.98
C ILE A 185 16.31 -6.85 15.59
N PRO A 186 16.71 -7.56 14.53
CA PRO A 186 16.62 -7.08 13.16
C PRO A 186 15.21 -6.60 12.82
N LEU A 187 15.09 -5.44 12.17
CA LEU A 187 13.82 -4.78 11.87
C LEU A 187 12.81 -5.72 11.15
N LYS A 188 13.27 -6.56 10.22
CA LYS A 188 12.42 -7.59 9.59
C LYS A 188 11.77 -8.54 10.61
N LYS A 189 12.49 -8.92 11.68
CA LYS A 189 11.93 -9.78 12.73
C LYS A 189 10.93 -9.01 13.60
N SER A 190 11.20 -7.74 13.89
CA SER A 190 10.27 -6.87 14.62
C SER A 190 8.97 -6.67 13.84
N ILE A 191 9.07 -6.44 12.52
CA ILE A 191 7.90 -6.36 11.64
C ILE A 191 7.14 -7.67 11.65
N SER A 192 7.80 -8.80 11.40
CA SER A 192 7.14 -10.12 11.41
C SER A 192 6.44 -10.39 12.73
N LYS A 193 7.13 -10.15 13.86
CA LYS A 193 6.54 -10.30 15.20
C LYS A 193 5.29 -9.45 15.37
N THR A 194 5.27 -8.24 14.83
CA THR A 194 4.13 -7.34 14.90
C THR A 194 2.89 -7.94 14.25
N PHE A 195 3.05 -8.57 13.08
CA PHE A 195 1.93 -9.25 12.41
C PHE A 195 1.33 -10.37 13.26
N PHE A 196 2.17 -11.18 13.91
CA PHE A 196 1.69 -12.25 14.78
C PHE A 196 1.05 -11.70 16.07
N ASP A 197 1.68 -10.73 16.72
CA ASP A 197 1.17 -10.17 17.98
C ASP A 197 -0.21 -9.55 17.79
N ILE A 198 -0.39 -8.78 16.70
CA ILE A 198 -1.65 -8.09 16.43
C ILE A 198 -2.74 -9.05 15.96
N ASP A 199 -2.41 -10.10 15.20
CA ASP A 199 -3.36 -11.15 14.82
C ASP A 199 -3.89 -11.91 16.05
N ASN A 200 -3.03 -12.16 17.03
CA ASN A 200 -3.45 -12.76 18.31
C ASN A 200 -4.42 -11.84 19.08
N GLU A 201 -4.21 -10.53 19.06
CA GLU A 201 -5.10 -9.57 19.73
C GLU A 201 -6.46 -9.50 19.05
N ILE A 202 -6.49 -9.57 17.71
CA ILE A 202 -7.72 -9.54 16.90
C ILE A 202 -8.63 -10.74 17.21
N LYS A 203 -8.09 -11.87 17.66
CA LYS A 203 -8.86 -13.07 17.95
C LYS A 203 -10.01 -12.84 18.93
N ASP A 204 -9.79 -11.94 19.90
CA ASP A 204 -10.82 -11.61 20.90
C ASP A 204 -11.80 -10.54 20.40
N ILE A 205 -11.56 -9.96 19.23
CA ILE A 205 -12.35 -8.87 18.66
C ILE A 205 -13.34 -9.40 17.60
N SER A 206 -12.87 -10.20 16.66
CA SER A 206 -13.70 -10.81 15.61
C SER A 206 -13.16 -12.18 15.19
N ILE A 207 -14.08 -13.12 14.97
CA ILE A 207 -13.73 -14.47 14.51
C ILE A 207 -13.91 -14.62 12.99
N THR A 208 -14.84 -13.88 12.41
CA THR A 208 -15.35 -14.06 11.03
C THR A 208 -14.95 -12.94 10.07
N GLU A 209 -14.50 -11.80 10.60
CA GLU A 209 -13.99 -10.72 9.77
C GLU A 209 -12.49 -10.88 9.58
N GLY A 210 -12.00 -10.44 8.44
CA GLY A 210 -10.58 -10.44 8.14
C GLY A 210 -10.13 -9.17 7.44
N SER A 211 -8.81 -9.06 7.26
CA SER A 211 -8.23 -7.96 6.51
C SER A 211 -6.90 -8.38 5.90
N THR A 212 -6.60 -7.88 4.73
CA THR A 212 -5.23 -7.81 4.22
C THR A 212 -4.41 -6.87 5.12
N GLY A 213 -3.11 -6.80 4.89
CA GLY A 213 -2.28 -5.77 5.49
C GLY A 213 -1.00 -5.58 4.73
N THR A 214 -0.78 -4.36 4.23
CA THR A 214 0.47 -3.98 3.58
C THR A 214 1.01 -2.71 4.22
N ILE A 215 2.28 -2.76 4.59
CA ILE A 215 2.98 -1.63 5.19
C ILE A 215 4.22 -1.26 4.37
N ILE A 216 4.51 0.02 4.34
CA ILE A 216 5.76 0.59 3.87
C ILE A 216 6.39 1.36 5.02
N LEU A 217 7.58 0.96 5.42
CA LEU A 217 8.41 1.73 6.34
C LEU A 217 9.61 2.26 5.55
N LEU A 218 9.60 3.55 5.28
CA LEU A 218 10.74 4.29 4.76
C LEU A 218 11.59 4.74 5.96
N THR A 219 12.87 4.42 5.93
CA THR A 219 13.83 4.75 7.01
C THR A 219 15.22 4.96 6.41
N GLU A 220 16.15 5.41 7.23
CA GLU A 220 17.55 5.56 6.84
C GLU A 220 18.43 4.54 7.59
N GLU A 221 19.28 3.81 6.85
CA GLU A 221 20.27 2.88 7.36
C GLU A 221 21.61 3.15 6.69
N ASN A 222 22.65 3.41 7.48
CA ASN A 222 24.01 3.69 6.98
C ASN A 222 24.05 4.81 5.92
N ASN A 223 23.33 5.89 6.14
CA ASN A 223 23.17 7.06 5.24
C ASN A 223 22.54 6.69 3.88
N LYS A 224 21.76 5.62 3.82
CA LYS A 224 21.00 5.22 2.63
C LYS A 224 19.51 5.15 2.95
N LYS A 225 18.68 5.67 2.06
CA LYS A 225 17.24 5.50 2.16
C LYS A 225 16.88 4.05 1.88
N VAL A 226 16.11 3.45 2.77
CA VAL A 226 15.69 2.05 2.72
C VAL A 226 14.20 1.95 2.92
N ILE A 227 13.57 1.10 2.13
CA ILE A 227 12.18 0.73 2.29
C ILE A 227 12.10 -0.70 2.80
N TYR A 228 11.30 -0.89 3.84
CA TYR A 228 10.74 -2.18 4.20
C TYR A 228 9.30 -2.23 3.72
N CYS A 229 9.00 -3.16 2.83
CA CYS A 229 7.63 -3.51 2.46
C CYS A 229 7.30 -4.86 3.09
N ALA A 230 6.19 -4.91 3.82
CA ALA A 230 5.71 -6.18 4.41
C ALA A 230 4.22 -6.32 4.13
N ASN A 231 3.78 -7.50 3.63
CA ASN A 231 2.39 -7.70 3.31
C ASN A 231 1.87 -9.11 3.58
N ILE A 232 0.57 -9.18 3.85
CA ILE A 232 -0.30 -10.35 3.77
C ILE A 232 -1.56 -9.97 2.96
N GLY A 233 -2.08 -10.92 2.18
CA GLY A 233 -3.20 -10.67 1.27
C GLY A 233 -2.73 -10.16 -0.08
N ASP A 234 -3.57 -9.47 -0.80
CA ASP A 234 -3.39 -9.00 -2.17
C ASP A 234 -3.48 -7.47 -2.34
N THR A 235 -3.54 -6.73 -1.24
CA THR A 235 -3.16 -5.32 -1.22
C THR A 235 -1.70 -5.23 -1.64
N ARG A 236 -1.44 -4.52 -2.75
CA ARG A 236 -0.14 -4.58 -3.44
C ARG A 236 0.60 -3.26 -3.35
N CYS A 237 1.93 -3.36 -3.35
CA CYS A 237 2.85 -2.24 -3.44
C CYS A 237 3.82 -2.43 -4.61
N CYS A 238 3.91 -1.42 -5.48
CA CYS A 238 4.86 -1.38 -6.60
C CYS A 238 5.72 -0.13 -6.56
N LEU A 239 6.97 -0.29 -6.94
CA LEU A 239 7.92 0.79 -7.23
C LEU A 239 7.95 1.02 -8.75
N PHE A 240 7.61 2.24 -9.15
CA PHE A 240 7.67 2.71 -10.52
C PHE A 240 8.91 3.59 -10.70
N ASN A 241 9.72 3.24 -11.67
CA ASN A 241 10.88 4.04 -12.06
C ASN A 241 10.96 4.09 -13.58
N ASN A 242 10.95 5.15 -14.25
CA ASN A 242 10.89 5.39 -15.71
C ASN A 242 11.29 4.23 -16.68
N LYS A 243 11.74 3.07 -16.17
CA LYS A 243 12.24 1.93 -16.95
C LYS A 243 11.62 0.60 -16.55
N ASP A 244 11.26 0.45 -15.26
CA ASP A 244 10.84 -0.83 -14.72
C ASP A 244 9.76 -0.64 -13.65
N ILE A 245 8.86 -1.60 -13.58
CA ILE A 245 7.89 -1.75 -12.50
C ILE A 245 8.36 -2.90 -11.63
N GLU A 246 8.63 -2.64 -10.36
CA GLU A 246 9.04 -3.64 -9.40
C GLU A 246 7.96 -3.82 -8.34
N GLN A 247 7.31 -4.98 -8.31
CA GLN A 247 6.38 -5.31 -7.24
C GLN A 247 7.17 -5.62 -5.95
N LEU A 248 6.96 -4.80 -4.90
CA LEU A 248 7.63 -4.95 -3.59
C LEU A 248 6.86 -5.86 -2.64
N SER A 249 5.59 -6.09 -2.87
CA SER A 249 4.73 -7.02 -2.13
C SER A 249 4.60 -8.36 -2.86
N TYR A 250 3.93 -9.33 -2.24
CA TYR A 250 3.59 -10.61 -2.84
C TYR A 250 2.10 -10.89 -2.62
N ASP A 251 1.35 -11.13 -3.69
CA ASP A 251 -0.09 -11.36 -3.59
C ASP A 251 -0.37 -12.77 -3.07
N HIS A 252 -0.95 -12.88 -1.88
CA HIS A 252 -1.23 -14.15 -1.22
C HIS A 252 -2.63 -14.66 -1.57
N ARG A 253 -2.84 -14.97 -2.83
CA ARG A 253 -4.10 -15.58 -3.31
C ARG A 253 -3.98 -17.12 -3.31
N VAL A 254 -5.08 -17.81 -3.07
CA VAL A 254 -5.11 -19.30 -3.09
C VAL A 254 -4.90 -19.90 -4.49
N THR A 255 -4.80 -19.08 -5.52
CA THR A 255 -4.41 -19.47 -6.87
C THR A 255 -2.90 -19.66 -7.00
N ASP A 256 -2.08 -19.09 -6.10
CA ASP A 256 -0.66 -19.34 -6.04
C ASP A 256 -0.38 -20.80 -5.65
N PRO A 257 0.46 -21.53 -6.42
CA PRO A 257 0.69 -22.96 -6.17
C PRO A 257 1.22 -23.26 -4.77
N LYS A 258 2.16 -22.47 -4.22
CA LYS A 258 2.75 -22.71 -2.90
C LYS A 258 1.75 -22.47 -1.77
N GLU A 259 0.97 -21.41 -1.91
CA GLU A 259 -0.09 -21.08 -0.97
C GLU A 259 -1.20 -22.15 -0.99
N LYS A 260 -1.62 -22.56 -2.20
CA LYS A 260 -2.58 -23.63 -2.41
C LYS A 260 -2.12 -24.96 -1.80
N ASP A 261 -0.88 -25.35 -2.05
CA ASP A 261 -0.33 -26.60 -1.53
C ASP A 261 -0.32 -26.61 0.01
N ARG A 262 0.04 -25.48 0.64
CA ARG A 262 -0.04 -25.35 2.09
C ARG A 262 -1.46 -25.54 2.61
N ILE A 263 -2.46 -24.89 2.01
CA ILE A 263 -3.87 -25.05 2.40
C ILE A 263 -4.32 -26.50 2.30
N ILE A 264 -4.02 -27.17 1.19
CA ILE A 264 -4.40 -28.58 0.98
C ILE A 264 -3.71 -29.48 2.00
N HIS A 265 -2.40 -29.29 2.25
CA HIS A 265 -1.67 -30.10 3.26
C HIS A 265 -2.16 -29.87 4.69
N SER A 266 -2.77 -28.71 4.96
CA SER A 266 -3.38 -28.41 6.26
C SER A 266 -4.83 -28.92 6.39
N GLY A 267 -5.34 -29.68 5.42
CA GLY A 267 -6.68 -30.25 5.44
C GLY A 267 -7.78 -29.35 4.86
N GLY A 268 -7.43 -28.18 4.31
CA GLY A 268 -8.35 -27.36 3.55
C GLY A 268 -8.52 -27.85 2.11
N PHE A 269 -9.55 -27.38 1.44
CA PHE A 269 -9.74 -27.60 0.00
C PHE A 269 -9.98 -26.28 -0.72
N ILE A 270 -9.64 -26.25 -2.01
CA ILE A 270 -9.90 -25.09 -2.85
C ILE A 270 -11.07 -25.38 -3.79
N ARG A 271 -12.08 -24.51 -3.74
CA ARG A 271 -13.24 -24.56 -4.64
C ARG A 271 -13.50 -23.16 -5.19
N ASN A 272 -13.57 -23.04 -6.50
CA ASN A 272 -13.78 -21.77 -7.21
C ASN A 272 -12.76 -20.68 -6.78
N GLY A 273 -11.48 -21.04 -6.64
CA GLY A 273 -10.44 -20.10 -6.21
C GLY A 273 -10.55 -19.62 -4.76
N ARG A 274 -11.24 -20.38 -3.88
CA ARG A 274 -11.48 -20.00 -2.48
C ARG A 274 -11.20 -21.17 -1.53
N VAL A 275 -10.58 -20.90 -0.39
CA VAL A 275 -10.42 -21.84 0.74
C VAL A 275 -11.80 -22.22 1.21
N ASN A 276 -12.08 -23.53 1.19
CA ASN A 276 -13.37 -24.11 1.53
C ASN A 276 -14.56 -23.44 0.82
N GLY A 277 -14.31 -22.87 -0.37
CA GLY A 277 -15.32 -22.18 -1.17
C GLY A 277 -15.72 -20.80 -0.67
N LYS A 278 -15.02 -20.22 0.31
CA LYS A 278 -15.37 -18.94 0.94
C LYS A 278 -14.28 -17.86 0.78
N LEU A 279 -13.06 -18.07 1.28
CA LEU A 279 -12.00 -17.07 1.36
C LEU A 279 -11.05 -17.13 0.15
N MET A 280 -10.83 -16.02 -0.56
CA MET A 280 -9.92 -15.94 -1.72
C MET A 280 -8.45 -15.90 -1.30
N LEU A 281 -8.16 -15.39 -0.11
CA LEU A 281 -6.83 -15.13 0.40
C LEU A 281 -6.27 -16.33 1.16
N SER A 282 -4.97 -16.51 1.09
CA SER A 282 -4.24 -17.55 1.82
C SER A 282 -3.50 -17.01 3.04
N ARG A 283 -3.35 -15.68 3.11
CA ARG A 283 -2.78 -14.97 4.26
C ARG A 283 -3.59 -13.71 4.55
N VAL A 284 -4.03 -13.58 5.81
CA VAL A 284 -4.87 -12.48 6.29
C VAL A 284 -4.68 -12.28 7.79
N PHE A 285 -5.03 -11.10 8.28
CA PHE A 285 -5.39 -10.89 9.68
C PHE A 285 -6.82 -11.35 9.93
N GLY A 286 -7.11 -11.88 11.13
CA GLY A 286 -8.44 -12.38 11.43
C GLY A 286 -8.77 -13.68 10.70
N ASP A 287 -10.02 -13.86 10.28
CA ASP A 287 -10.52 -15.07 9.62
C ASP A 287 -10.15 -16.38 10.37
N PHE A 288 -10.32 -16.37 11.68
CA PHE A 288 -9.83 -17.46 12.55
C PHE A 288 -10.48 -18.80 12.24
N GLU A 289 -11.67 -18.80 11.60
CA GLU A 289 -12.30 -20.04 11.13
C GLU A 289 -11.45 -20.78 10.07
N PHE A 290 -10.50 -20.11 9.39
CA PHE A 290 -9.65 -20.72 8.36
C PHE A 290 -8.20 -20.96 8.80
N LYS A 291 -7.76 -20.47 9.96
CA LYS A 291 -6.35 -20.60 10.39
C LYS A 291 -5.93 -22.09 10.55
N HIS A 292 -6.82 -22.94 11.04
CA HIS A 292 -6.58 -24.38 11.16
C HIS A 292 -6.47 -25.09 9.78
N LEU A 293 -6.90 -24.46 8.70
CA LEU A 293 -6.81 -24.95 7.32
C LEU A 293 -5.57 -24.42 6.59
N GLY A 294 -4.63 -23.80 7.30
CA GLY A 294 -3.39 -23.29 6.75
C GLY A 294 -3.41 -21.83 6.33
N VAL A 295 -4.51 -21.08 6.48
CA VAL A 295 -4.50 -19.63 6.38
C VAL A 295 -3.64 -19.06 7.51
N LYS A 296 -2.80 -18.04 7.23
CA LYS A 296 -1.86 -17.52 8.22
C LYS A 296 -1.67 -16.01 8.09
N CYS A 297 -1.09 -15.38 9.14
CA CYS A 297 -0.74 -13.97 9.17
C CYS A 297 0.77 -13.70 8.98
N GLU A 298 1.54 -14.71 8.54
CA GLU A 298 2.98 -14.57 8.30
C GLU A 298 3.25 -13.66 7.09
N PRO A 299 3.92 -12.50 7.26
CA PRO A 299 4.12 -11.58 6.16
C PRO A 299 5.25 -12.01 5.21
N TYR A 300 5.12 -11.66 3.93
CA TYR A 300 6.24 -11.51 3.02
C TYR A 300 6.92 -10.17 3.33
N ILE A 301 8.26 -10.15 3.45
CA ILE A 301 9.00 -8.93 3.82
C ILE A 301 10.20 -8.75 2.90
N ILE A 302 10.23 -7.64 2.18
CA ILE A 302 11.38 -7.19 1.41
C ILE A 302 12.04 -5.98 2.08
N ARG A 303 13.36 -5.86 1.93
CA ARG A 303 14.15 -4.66 2.20
C ARG A 303 14.76 -4.19 0.88
N LYS A 304 14.48 -2.96 0.50
CA LYS A 304 14.95 -2.34 -0.74
C LYS A 304 15.73 -1.07 -0.43
N GLU A 305 16.98 -0.96 -0.90
CA GLU A 305 17.69 0.32 -0.94
C GLU A 305 17.17 1.16 -2.12
N ILE A 306 16.97 2.45 -1.88
CA ILE A 306 16.50 3.40 -2.90
C ILE A 306 17.71 4.10 -3.50
N ASP A 307 17.83 4.03 -4.82
CA ASP A 307 18.82 4.81 -5.56
C ASP A 307 18.30 6.24 -5.76
N CYS A 308 18.77 7.16 -4.94
CA CYS A 308 18.36 8.58 -5.01
C CYS A 308 18.85 9.30 -6.29
N ASN A 309 19.70 8.68 -7.12
CA ASN A 309 20.12 9.25 -8.40
C ASN A 309 19.06 9.06 -9.50
N ILE A 310 18.16 8.10 -9.32
CA ILE A 310 17.03 7.89 -10.25
C ILE A 310 15.94 8.91 -9.90
N LYS A 311 15.60 9.76 -10.86
CA LYS A 311 14.54 10.77 -10.70
C LYS A 311 13.16 10.18 -11.02
N ASN A 312 12.14 10.79 -10.45
CA ASN A 312 10.73 10.43 -10.69
C ASN A 312 10.44 8.96 -10.33
N GLN A 313 10.96 8.51 -9.20
CA GLN A 313 10.57 7.24 -8.61
C GLN A 313 9.31 7.42 -7.76
N PHE A 314 8.34 6.54 -7.98
CA PHE A 314 7.08 6.54 -7.23
C PHE A 314 6.80 5.18 -6.63
N ILE A 315 6.31 5.16 -5.40
CA ILE A 315 5.66 4.01 -4.82
C ILE A 315 4.15 4.20 -4.94
N VAL A 316 3.47 3.16 -5.39
CA VAL A 316 2.03 3.04 -5.32
C VAL A 316 1.70 1.86 -4.42
N LEU A 317 0.99 2.13 -3.33
CA LEU A 317 0.42 1.14 -2.42
C LEU A 317 -1.11 1.25 -2.51
N ALA A 318 -1.79 0.20 -2.93
CA ALA A 318 -3.23 0.25 -3.14
C ALA A 318 -3.92 -1.09 -2.81
N SER A 319 -5.24 -1.02 -2.54
CA SER A 319 -6.12 -2.19 -2.45
C SER A 319 -6.39 -2.80 -3.82
N ASP A 320 -7.00 -3.98 -3.86
CA ASP A 320 -7.32 -4.70 -5.10
C ASP A 320 -8.33 -3.95 -5.98
N GLY A 321 -9.08 -2.99 -5.41
CA GLY A 321 -9.93 -2.07 -6.17
C GLY A 321 -9.18 -1.27 -7.25
N LEU A 322 -7.85 -1.08 -7.12
CA LEU A 322 -6.97 -0.56 -8.17
C LEU A 322 -6.39 -1.70 -9.02
N TRP A 323 -5.76 -2.69 -8.40
CA TRP A 323 -4.92 -3.66 -9.09
C TRP A 323 -5.69 -4.69 -9.91
N ASP A 324 -6.93 -5.00 -9.51
CA ASP A 324 -7.82 -5.89 -10.29
C ASP A 324 -8.53 -5.13 -11.43
N ALA A 325 -8.58 -3.79 -11.36
CA ALA A 325 -9.19 -2.96 -12.38
C ALA A 325 -8.21 -2.53 -13.48
N ILE A 326 -6.95 -2.23 -13.15
CA ILE A 326 -5.99 -1.59 -14.04
C ILE A 326 -4.68 -2.40 -14.08
N GLU A 327 -4.21 -2.76 -15.28
CA GLU A 327 -2.91 -3.42 -15.44
C GLU A 327 -1.75 -2.46 -15.10
N ASP A 328 -0.66 -2.99 -14.54
CA ASP A 328 0.48 -2.23 -14.02
C ASP A 328 1.11 -1.26 -15.05
N ASN A 329 1.15 -1.65 -16.34
CA ASN A 329 1.65 -0.82 -17.44
C ASN A 329 0.78 0.42 -17.73
N PHE A 330 -0.53 0.34 -17.53
CA PHE A 330 -1.40 1.52 -17.64
C PHE A 330 -1.24 2.44 -16.43
N ILE A 331 -1.02 1.87 -15.24
CA ILE A 331 -0.71 2.67 -14.05
C ILE A 331 0.59 3.44 -14.27
N GLU A 332 1.62 2.82 -14.82
CA GLU A 332 2.86 3.47 -15.21
C GLU A 332 2.61 4.62 -16.18
N GLU A 333 1.86 4.38 -17.25
CA GLU A 333 1.48 5.40 -18.24
C GLU A 333 0.77 6.59 -17.56
N PHE A 334 -0.18 6.32 -16.66
CA PHE A 334 -0.93 7.38 -15.96
C PHE A 334 -0.04 8.21 -15.04
N ILE A 335 0.92 7.57 -14.36
CA ILE A 335 1.89 8.26 -13.49
C ILE A 335 2.73 9.22 -14.34
N TYR A 336 3.42 8.72 -15.36
CA TYR A 336 4.38 9.53 -16.12
C TYR A 336 3.71 10.54 -17.04
N ASP A 337 2.57 10.24 -17.60
CA ASP A 337 1.71 11.21 -18.28
C ASP A 337 1.30 12.38 -17.37
N THR A 338 1.06 12.10 -16.08
CA THR A 338 0.73 13.15 -15.10
C THR A 338 1.96 13.97 -14.78
N VAL A 339 3.13 13.35 -14.63
CA VAL A 339 4.42 14.04 -14.41
C VAL A 339 4.77 14.96 -15.58
N GLU A 340 4.58 14.51 -16.83
CA GLU A 340 4.87 15.31 -18.02
C GLU A 340 3.95 16.54 -18.18
N LYS A 341 2.70 16.42 -17.72
CA LYS A 341 1.69 17.48 -17.82
C LYS A 341 1.65 18.38 -16.58
N GLU A 342 2.59 18.17 -15.65
CA GLU A 342 2.61 18.85 -14.35
C GLU A 342 2.54 20.38 -14.49
N ASN A 343 1.55 20.98 -13.85
CA ASN A 343 1.57 22.39 -13.49
C ASN A 343 2.43 22.57 -12.24
N LYS A 344 3.58 23.24 -12.35
CA LYS A 344 4.62 23.42 -11.32
C LYS A 344 4.14 23.91 -9.94
N ASN A 345 2.87 24.22 -9.78
CA ASN A 345 2.27 24.76 -8.55
C ASN A 345 1.39 23.76 -7.80
N GLU A 346 1.19 22.54 -8.30
CA GLU A 346 0.34 21.54 -7.67
C GLU A 346 1.16 20.31 -7.27
N ASN A 347 0.72 19.69 -6.22
CA ASN A 347 1.31 18.47 -5.68
C ASN A 347 1.17 17.30 -6.64
N ILE A 348 2.27 16.74 -7.10
CA ILE A 348 2.28 15.69 -8.11
C ILE A 348 1.69 14.38 -7.58
N THR A 349 1.99 13.99 -6.34
CA THR A 349 1.46 12.73 -5.79
C THR A 349 -0.05 12.80 -5.61
N LYS A 350 -0.59 13.98 -5.27
CA LYS A 350 -2.03 14.19 -5.19
C LYS A 350 -2.70 14.06 -6.57
N GLN A 351 -2.11 14.67 -7.61
CA GLN A 351 -2.63 14.56 -8.97
C GLN A 351 -2.64 13.10 -9.45
N ILE A 352 -1.56 12.36 -9.17
CA ILE A 352 -1.47 10.93 -9.50
C ILE A 352 -2.55 10.14 -8.74
N CYS A 353 -2.70 10.33 -7.42
CA CYS A 353 -3.76 9.68 -6.64
C CYS A 353 -5.16 9.97 -7.19
N ASP A 354 -5.45 11.26 -7.47
CA ASP A 354 -6.74 11.68 -8.01
C ASP A 354 -7.02 11.05 -9.37
N ARG A 355 -5.99 10.93 -10.22
CA ARG A 355 -6.08 10.27 -11.53
C ARG A 355 -6.30 8.77 -11.38
N LEU A 356 -5.47 8.07 -10.60
CA LEU A 356 -5.59 6.63 -10.44
C LEU A 356 -6.97 6.22 -9.93
N VAL A 357 -7.51 6.90 -8.90
CA VAL A 357 -8.87 6.64 -8.40
C VAL A 357 -9.92 6.93 -9.47
N THR A 358 -9.74 7.96 -10.29
CA THR A 358 -10.67 8.26 -11.39
C THR A 358 -10.63 7.19 -12.48
N GLU A 359 -9.42 6.72 -12.82
CA GLU A 359 -9.27 5.66 -13.83
C GLU A 359 -9.81 4.32 -13.34
N CYS A 360 -9.76 4.00 -12.04
CA CYS A 360 -10.43 2.81 -11.49
C CYS A 360 -11.92 2.77 -11.89
N PHE A 361 -12.64 3.89 -11.80
CA PHE A 361 -14.03 3.97 -12.24
C PHE A 361 -14.18 3.81 -13.75
N ASN A 362 -13.28 4.38 -14.54
CA ASN A 362 -13.28 4.27 -16.00
C ASN A 362 -13.02 2.84 -16.46
N PHE A 363 -12.21 2.09 -15.72
CA PHE A 363 -11.90 0.68 -15.97
C PHE A 363 -12.91 -0.28 -15.32
N GLY A 364 -13.90 0.24 -14.59
CA GLY A 364 -15.03 -0.54 -14.06
C GLY A 364 -14.76 -1.25 -12.74
N SER A 365 -13.88 -0.71 -11.91
CA SER A 365 -13.71 -1.23 -10.54
C SER A 365 -15.03 -1.31 -9.79
N SER A 366 -15.25 -2.43 -9.13
CA SER A 366 -16.46 -2.69 -8.34
C SER A 366 -16.19 -2.82 -6.83
N ASP A 367 -14.95 -2.53 -6.40
CA ASP A 367 -14.56 -2.59 -5.00
C ASP A 367 -14.31 -1.22 -4.37
N ASN A 368 -14.06 -1.19 -3.05
CA ASN A 368 -13.46 -0.05 -2.39
C ASN A 368 -12.11 0.25 -3.07
N ILE A 369 -11.77 1.51 -3.18
CA ILE A 369 -10.53 1.96 -3.83
C ILE A 369 -9.75 2.77 -2.83
N SER A 370 -8.52 2.32 -2.54
CA SER A 370 -7.61 3.01 -1.63
C SER A 370 -6.22 3.05 -2.23
N VAL A 371 -5.65 4.24 -2.37
CA VAL A 371 -4.38 4.46 -3.06
C VAL A 371 -3.49 5.42 -2.28
N PHE A 372 -2.30 4.97 -1.91
CA PHE A 372 -1.16 5.82 -1.55
C PHE A 372 -0.24 5.98 -2.76
N VAL A 373 0.20 7.19 -3.00
CA VAL A 373 1.32 7.50 -3.91
C VAL A 373 2.38 8.24 -3.13
N MET A 374 3.62 7.75 -3.16
CA MET A 374 4.77 8.41 -2.54
C MET A 374 5.83 8.67 -3.62
N LYS A 375 6.33 9.89 -3.69
CA LYS A 375 7.49 10.26 -4.51
C LYS A 375 8.77 10.11 -3.67
N LEU A 376 9.76 9.40 -4.21
CA LEU A 376 11.00 9.08 -3.49
C LEU A 376 12.18 10.01 -3.85
N SER A 377 12.12 10.64 -5.02
CA SER A 377 13.18 11.51 -5.54
C SER A 377 12.66 12.46 -6.62
#